data_f847e48c962c54c7cce490ab1d3729c5
#
_entry.id   f847e48c962c54c7cce490ab1d3729c5
#
_cell.length_a   1.000
_cell.length_b   1.000
_cell.length_c   1.000
_cell.angle_alpha   90.00
_cell.angle_beta   90.00
_cell.angle_gamma   90.00
#
_symmetry.space_group_name_H-M   'P 1'
#
loop_
_entity.id
_entity.type
_entity.pdbx_description
1 polymer ?
#
loop_
_entity_poly.entity_id
_entity_poly.type
_entity_poly.pdbx_seq_one_letter_code
_entity_poly.pdbx_strand_id
1 'polypeptide(L)'
;MAEQEKSASTVSSNIDKERSRKESNKPLKKEKNKVINTEFIEKVLQHRGKVSAEDASFAKLPDSYPYRTRMNRKTYERQKIDLQIELLKVQRWVKETGQRIISIFEGRDAAGKGGTIKRFMEHLNPRGARVIALEKPSAEESGQWYFQRYIKYFPTAGEMVFFDRSWYNRAGVERVMGFCQPHEYLQFMRQAPELERMLVNSGII
;
A
#
# COMPACT_ATOMS: atom_id res chain seq x y z
N MET A 1 -24.95 -26.66 -60.00
CA MET A 1 -23.84 -26.29 -59.10
C MET A 1 -24.23 -25.31 -57.99
N ALA A 2 -25.46 -24.82 -57.90
CA ALA A 2 -25.89 -23.82 -56.88
C ALA A 2 -26.60 -24.36 -55.63
N GLU A 3 -26.94 -25.65 -55.61
CA GLU A 3 -27.70 -26.28 -54.47
C GLU A 3 -26.81 -26.96 -53.44
N GLN A 4 -25.54 -27.22 -53.72
CA GLN A 4 -24.64 -27.85 -52.74
C GLN A 4 -23.94 -26.85 -51.81
N GLU A 5 -23.86 -25.56 -52.15
CA GLU A 5 -23.26 -24.56 -51.28
C GLU A 5 -24.22 -24.05 -50.19
N LYS A 6 -25.53 -24.16 -50.35
CA LYS A 6 -26.50 -23.74 -49.31
C LYS A 6 -26.65 -24.67 -48.15
N SER A 7 -26.35 -25.96 -48.30
CA SER A 7 -26.44 -26.93 -47.19
C SER A 7 -25.26 -26.88 -46.22
N ALA A 8 -24.05 -26.48 -46.69
CA ALA A 8 -22.87 -26.37 -45.86
C ALA A 8 -22.88 -25.15 -44.93
N SER A 9 -23.48 -24.03 -45.34
CA SER A 9 -23.55 -22.81 -44.53
C SER A 9 -24.54 -22.93 -43.33
N THR A 10 -25.59 -23.74 -43.50
CA THR A 10 -26.61 -23.92 -42.43
C THR A 10 -26.19 -24.86 -41.35
N VAL A 11 -25.32 -25.82 -41.65
CA VAL A 11 -24.81 -26.78 -40.65
C VAL A 11 -23.71 -26.14 -39.81
N SER A 12 -22.86 -25.26 -40.37
CA SER A 12 -21.84 -24.53 -39.63
C SER A 12 -22.41 -23.55 -38.60
N SER A 13 -23.50 -22.84 -38.95
CA SER A 13 -24.15 -21.86 -38.05
C SER A 13 -24.87 -22.50 -36.85
N ASN A 14 -25.29 -23.77 -36.94
CA ASN A 14 -25.94 -24.48 -35.86
C ASN A 14 -24.92 -25.06 -34.86
N ILE A 15 -23.74 -25.45 -35.31
CA ILE A 15 -22.69 -25.99 -34.43
C ILE A 15 -22.10 -24.87 -33.55
N ASP A 16 -21.94 -23.66 -34.08
CA ASP A 16 -21.45 -22.51 -33.32
C ASP A 16 -22.48 -21.99 -32.30
N LYS A 17 -23.77 -22.10 -32.58
CA LYS A 17 -24.83 -21.77 -31.62
C LYS A 17 -25.01 -22.78 -30.47
N GLU A 18 -24.71 -24.05 -30.69
CA GLU A 18 -24.69 -25.04 -29.61
C GLU A 18 -23.41 -24.96 -28.75
N ARG A 19 -22.29 -24.56 -29.34
CA ARG A 19 -21.04 -24.36 -28.59
C ARG A 19 -21.12 -23.14 -27.68
N SER A 20 -21.70 -22.04 -28.12
CA SER A 20 -21.89 -20.84 -27.29
C SER A 20 -22.93 -21.03 -26.16
N ARG A 21 -23.90 -21.93 -26.32
CA ARG A 21 -24.87 -22.28 -25.26
C ARG A 21 -24.33 -23.24 -24.20
N LYS A 22 -23.30 -24.04 -24.51
CA LYS A 22 -22.67 -24.94 -23.52
C LYS A 22 -21.60 -24.24 -22.67
N GLU A 23 -21.05 -23.11 -23.13
CA GLU A 23 -20.10 -22.32 -22.34
C GLU A 23 -20.76 -21.37 -21.31
N SER A 24 -22.03 -21.02 -21.50
CA SER A 24 -22.75 -20.11 -20.58
C SER A 24 -23.32 -20.76 -19.31
N ASN A 25 -23.15 -22.08 -19.12
CA ASN A 25 -23.71 -22.83 -17.99
C ASN A 25 -22.65 -23.51 -17.10
N LYS A 26 -21.41 -23.00 -17.08
CA LYS A 26 -20.50 -23.34 -15.98
C LYS A 26 -20.89 -22.50 -14.76
N PRO A 27 -21.27 -23.14 -13.62
CA PRO A 27 -21.50 -22.38 -12.41
C PRO A 27 -20.20 -21.64 -12.08
N LEU A 28 -20.28 -20.32 -11.97
CA LEU A 28 -19.24 -19.49 -11.39
C LEU A 28 -18.80 -20.17 -10.09
N LYS A 29 -17.62 -20.78 -10.09
CA LYS A 29 -16.99 -21.25 -8.86
C LYS A 29 -16.96 -20.04 -7.93
N LYS A 30 -17.80 -20.06 -6.89
CA LYS A 30 -17.72 -19.13 -5.77
C LYS A 30 -16.26 -19.19 -5.31
N GLU A 31 -15.47 -18.20 -5.73
CA GLU A 31 -14.16 -17.98 -5.13
C GLU A 31 -14.43 -17.89 -3.63
N LYS A 32 -13.92 -18.87 -2.91
CA LYS A 32 -13.92 -18.86 -1.45
C LYS A 32 -13.18 -17.57 -1.08
N ASN A 33 -13.95 -16.55 -0.69
CA ASN A 33 -13.43 -15.36 -0.04
C ASN A 33 -12.41 -15.85 0.97
N LYS A 34 -11.13 -15.63 0.72
CA LYS A 34 -10.05 -15.98 1.63
C LYS A 34 -10.23 -15.06 2.83
N VAL A 35 -10.83 -15.64 3.83
CA VAL A 35 -11.18 -15.12 5.13
C VAL A 35 -10.01 -14.23 5.61
N ILE A 36 -10.31 -12.96 5.87
CA ILE A 36 -9.55 -12.12 6.81
C ILE A 36 -9.26 -13.03 7.99
N ASN A 37 -8.01 -13.08 8.43
CA ASN A 37 -7.59 -13.98 9.49
C ASN A 37 -8.51 -13.81 10.71
N THR A 38 -9.64 -14.54 10.70
CA THR A 38 -10.69 -14.51 11.73
C THR A 38 -10.11 -14.91 13.07
N GLU A 39 -9.12 -15.78 13.07
CA GLU A 39 -8.40 -16.21 14.28
C GLU A 39 -7.66 -15.05 14.98
N PHE A 40 -7.10 -14.13 14.19
CA PHE A 40 -6.50 -12.92 14.74
C PHE A 40 -7.56 -11.99 15.33
N ILE A 41 -8.66 -11.77 14.61
CA ILE A 41 -9.76 -10.91 15.08
C ILE A 41 -10.40 -11.50 16.35
N GLU A 42 -10.60 -12.80 16.40
CA GLU A 42 -11.14 -13.49 17.60
C GLU A 42 -10.20 -13.40 18.80
N LYS A 43 -8.89 -13.61 18.60
CA LYS A 43 -7.88 -13.40 19.66
C LYS A 43 -7.89 -11.97 20.18
N VAL A 44 -8.07 -10.99 19.32
CA VAL A 44 -8.15 -9.57 19.69
C VAL A 44 -9.41 -9.27 20.49
N LEU A 45 -10.56 -9.79 20.07
CA LEU A 45 -11.82 -9.59 20.78
C LEU A 45 -11.84 -10.26 22.17
N GLN A 46 -11.17 -11.41 22.32
CA GLN A 46 -10.98 -12.07 23.62
C GLN A 46 -10.12 -11.27 24.60
N HIS A 47 -9.16 -10.47 24.11
CA HIS A 47 -8.29 -9.63 24.93
C HIS A 47 -8.92 -8.28 25.35
N ARG A 48 -10.02 -7.87 24.74
CA ARG A 48 -10.74 -6.61 25.07
C ARG A 48 -11.31 -6.56 26.50
N GLY A 49 -11.49 -7.70 27.17
CA GLY A 49 -12.18 -7.80 28.46
C GLY A 49 -11.33 -7.67 29.73
N LYS A 50 -10.01 -7.56 29.65
CA LYS A 50 -9.14 -7.69 30.84
C LYS A 50 -8.09 -6.58 30.97
N VAL A 51 -8.50 -5.33 31.17
CA VAL A 51 -7.55 -4.26 31.58
C VAL A 51 -8.15 -3.47 32.73
N SER A 52 -7.59 -3.68 33.95
CA SER A 52 -7.90 -2.85 35.11
C SER A 52 -7.20 -1.49 34.99
N ALA A 53 -7.85 -0.46 35.53
CA ALA A 53 -7.34 0.93 35.52
C ALA A 53 -6.03 1.11 36.38
N GLU A 54 -5.62 0.10 37.13
CA GLU A 54 -4.49 0.16 38.04
C GLU A 54 -3.11 -0.11 37.45
N ASP A 55 -3.03 -0.52 36.18
CA ASP A 55 -1.76 -0.84 35.50
C ASP A 55 -1.05 0.37 34.83
N ALA A 56 -1.44 1.58 35.20
CA ALA A 56 -0.90 2.81 34.56
C ALA A 56 0.31 3.38 35.30
N SER A 57 1.36 2.57 35.55
CA SER A 57 2.66 3.14 35.91
C SER A 57 3.33 3.73 34.67
N PHE A 58 3.22 5.04 34.52
CA PHE A 58 3.89 5.77 33.44
C PHE A 58 5.36 6.01 33.83
N ALA A 59 6.28 5.50 33.04
CA ALA A 59 7.69 5.85 33.17
C ALA A 59 7.87 7.35 32.83
N LYS A 60 8.59 8.09 33.70
CA LYS A 60 8.92 9.50 33.50
C LYS A 60 9.76 9.64 32.19
N LEU A 61 9.33 10.49 31.31
CA LEU A 61 10.02 10.77 30.04
C LEU A 61 11.07 11.86 30.20
N PRO A 62 12.11 11.89 29.35
CA PRO A 62 13.06 12.99 29.28
C PRO A 62 12.34 14.33 29.07
N ASP A 63 12.86 15.42 29.63
CA ASP A 63 12.24 16.76 29.54
C ASP A 63 12.14 17.26 28.09
N SER A 64 13.00 16.74 27.19
CA SER A 64 12.98 17.03 25.75
C SER A 64 11.85 16.34 24.99
N TYR A 65 11.11 15.44 25.62
CA TYR A 65 10.04 14.70 24.96
C TYR A 65 8.75 15.53 24.92
N PRO A 66 8.05 15.62 23.78
CA PRO A 66 6.90 16.50 23.62
C PRO A 66 5.66 16.09 24.42
N TYR A 67 5.61 14.87 24.93
CA TYR A 67 4.52 14.35 25.75
C TYR A 67 4.97 14.23 27.21
N ARG A 68 4.09 14.57 28.14
CA ARG A 68 4.40 14.58 29.59
C ARG A 68 4.59 13.17 30.18
N THR A 69 3.97 12.16 29.58
CA THR A 69 4.00 10.80 30.09
C THR A 69 4.20 9.80 28.94
N ARG A 70 4.92 8.72 29.23
CA ARG A 70 5.08 7.61 28.29
C ARG A 70 3.87 6.69 28.42
N MET A 71 3.26 6.31 27.30
CA MET A 71 2.20 5.31 27.26
C MET A 71 2.72 3.96 27.81
N ASN A 72 1.96 3.31 28.67
CA ASN A 72 2.32 1.98 29.12
C ASN A 72 2.17 0.93 28.00
N ARG A 73 2.90 -0.18 28.13
CA ARG A 73 2.97 -1.20 27.07
C ARG A 73 1.61 -1.83 26.79
N LYS A 74 0.79 -2.13 27.79
CA LYS A 74 -0.53 -2.75 27.59
C LYS A 74 -1.47 -1.84 26.82
N THR A 75 -1.51 -0.56 27.17
CA THR A 75 -2.31 0.44 26.46
C THR A 75 -1.84 0.60 25.02
N TYR A 76 -0.53 0.69 24.81
CA TYR A 76 0.05 0.75 23.46
C TYR A 76 -0.34 -0.47 22.61
N GLU A 77 -0.15 -1.68 23.11
CA GLU A 77 -0.46 -2.90 22.36
C GLU A 77 -1.95 -2.97 22.02
N ARG A 78 -2.84 -2.59 22.94
CA ARG A 78 -4.28 -2.56 22.65
C ARG A 78 -4.62 -1.56 21.55
N GLN A 79 -4.16 -0.32 21.68
CA GLN A 79 -4.44 0.71 20.67
C GLN A 79 -3.83 0.36 19.30
N LYS A 80 -2.62 -0.22 19.31
CA LYS A 80 -1.97 -0.71 18.08
C LYS A 80 -2.85 -1.75 17.38
N ILE A 81 -3.38 -2.71 18.12
CA ILE A 81 -4.24 -3.76 17.58
C ILE A 81 -5.54 -3.16 17.02
N ASP A 82 -6.18 -2.25 17.73
CA ASP A 82 -7.39 -1.57 17.26
C ASP A 82 -7.12 -0.85 15.93
N LEU A 83 -5.99 -0.14 15.81
CA LEU A 83 -5.58 0.52 14.56
C LEU A 83 -5.23 -0.48 13.44
N GLN A 84 -4.62 -1.60 13.76
CA GLN A 84 -4.32 -2.65 12.78
C GLN A 84 -5.58 -3.31 12.22
N ILE A 85 -6.64 -3.42 13.02
CA ILE A 85 -7.95 -3.88 12.53
C ILE A 85 -8.54 -2.88 11.54
N GLU A 86 -8.51 -1.58 11.86
CA GLU A 86 -8.98 -0.55 10.93
C GLU A 86 -8.16 -0.55 9.64
N LEU A 87 -6.84 -0.75 9.72
CA LEU A 87 -5.97 -0.83 8.56
C LEU A 87 -6.29 -2.03 7.66
N LEU A 88 -6.69 -3.17 8.23
CA LEU A 88 -7.19 -4.32 7.46
C LEU A 88 -8.49 -4.00 6.72
N LYS A 89 -9.40 -3.22 7.35
CA LYS A 89 -10.62 -2.73 6.69
C LYS A 89 -10.28 -1.80 5.53
N VAL A 90 -9.30 -0.90 5.72
CA VAL A 90 -8.80 -0.02 4.65
C VAL A 90 -8.24 -0.85 3.50
N GLN A 91 -7.38 -1.85 3.78
CA GLN A 91 -6.84 -2.70 2.71
C GLN A 91 -7.95 -3.44 1.94
N ARG A 92 -8.96 -3.94 2.64
CA ARG A 92 -10.12 -4.56 2.00
C ARG A 92 -10.86 -3.58 1.10
N TRP A 93 -11.15 -2.39 1.60
CA TRP A 93 -11.80 -1.32 0.84
C TRP A 93 -10.98 -0.93 -0.40
N VAL A 94 -9.67 -0.74 -0.25
CA VAL A 94 -8.76 -0.45 -1.36
C VAL A 94 -8.86 -1.51 -2.45
N LYS A 95 -8.86 -2.80 -2.05
CA LYS A 95 -8.97 -3.92 -2.99
C LYS A 95 -10.33 -3.99 -3.68
N GLU A 96 -11.42 -3.77 -2.94
CA GLU A 96 -12.79 -3.87 -3.46
C GLU A 96 -13.15 -2.70 -4.37
N THR A 97 -12.64 -1.52 -4.09
CA THR A 97 -12.93 -0.29 -4.84
C THR A 97 -11.89 0.05 -5.90
N GLY A 98 -10.77 -0.68 -5.95
CA GLY A 98 -9.68 -0.40 -6.88
C GLY A 98 -8.90 0.88 -6.56
N GLN A 99 -9.02 1.41 -5.35
CA GLN A 99 -8.26 2.59 -4.92
C GLN A 99 -6.75 2.32 -4.94
N ARG A 100 -5.96 3.39 -4.98
CA ARG A 100 -4.50 3.35 -4.99
C ARG A 100 -3.98 4.26 -3.89
N ILE A 101 -3.17 3.71 -2.98
CA ILE A 101 -2.64 4.47 -1.84
C ILE A 101 -1.12 4.49 -1.88
N ILE A 102 -0.55 5.68 -1.72
CA ILE A 102 0.89 5.87 -1.46
C ILE A 102 1.05 6.49 -0.07
N SER A 103 1.76 5.78 0.82
CA SER A 103 2.15 6.30 2.13
C SER A 103 3.65 6.55 2.16
N ILE A 104 4.05 7.78 2.49
CA ILE A 104 5.45 8.20 2.53
C ILE A 104 5.90 8.33 3.98
N PHE A 105 7.00 7.69 4.34
CA PHE A 105 7.61 7.75 5.66
C PHE A 105 8.96 8.47 5.59
N GLU A 106 8.99 9.69 6.10
CA GLU A 106 10.18 10.53 6.14
C GLU A 106 10.65 10.78 7.57
N GLY A 107 11.90 11.14 7.72
CA GLY A 107 12.49 11.49 9.00
C GLY A 107 13.98 11.14 9.08
N ARG A 108 14.65 11.65 10.12
CA ARG A 108 16.06 11.39 10.38
C ARG A 108 16.32 9.90 10.63
N ASP A 109 17.59 9.51 10.58
CA ASP A 109 17.99 8.17 10.99
C ASP A 109 17.60 7.92 12.45
N ALA A 110 17.24 6.68 12.77
CA ALA A 110 16.74 6.27 14.06
C ALA A 110 15.43 6.94 14.52
N ALA A 111 14.71 7.68 13.65
CA ALA A 111 13.42 8.29 13.98
C ALA A 111 12.26 7.29 14.11
N GLY A 112 12.50 6.00 13.84
CA GLY A 112 11.49 4.96 14.00
C GLY A 112 10.71 4.59 12.72
N LYS A 113 11.07 5.11 11.55
CA LYS A 113 10.39 4.85 10.27
C LYS A 113 10.16 3.36 10.02
N GLY A 114 11.23 2.56 9.95
CA GLY A 114 11.14 1.13 9.69
C GLY A 114 10.34 0.38 10.76
N GLY A 115 10.42 0.80 12.04
CA GLY A 115 9.58 0.27 13.12
C GLY A 115 8.10 0.55 12.90
N THR A 116 7.75 1.76 12.45
CA THR A 116 6.38 2.18 12.13
C THR A 116 5.86 1.39 10.93
N ILE A 117 6.60 1.36 9.82
CA ILE A 117 6.23 0.59 8.61
C ILE A 117 6.00 -0.88 8.96
N LYS A 118 6.88 -1.48 9.79
CA LYS A 118 6.70 -2.85 10.25
C LYS A 118 5.36 -3.05 10.98
N ARG A 119 4.91 -2.10 11.80
CA ARG A 119 3.62 -2.18 12.49
C ARG A 119 2.43 -2.03 11.53
N PHE A 120 2.55 -1.21 10.49
CA PHE A 120 1.55 -1.13 9.43
C PHE A 120 1.45 -2.45 8.67
N MET A 121 2.59 -3.03 8.28
CA MET A 121 2.63 -4.24 7.45
C MET A 121 2.33 -5.55 8.20
N GLU A 122 2.38 -5.55 9.53
CA GLU A 122 2.38 -6.75 10.38
C GLU A 122 1.23 -7.73 10.05
N HIS A 123 0.06 -7.21 9.69
CA HIS A 123 -1.13 -8.02 9.40
C HIS A 123 -1.70 -7.82 7.99
N LEU A 124 -1.14 -6.90 7.21
CA LEU A 124 -1.59 -6.67 5.85
C LEU A 124 -1.22 -7.84 4.93
N ASN A 125 -2.07 -8.08 3.93
CA ASN A 125 -1.78 -9.02 2.88
C ASN A 125 -0.68 -8.47 1.96
N PRO A 126 0.50 -9.12 1.86
CA PRO A 126 1.63 -8.63 1.06
C PRO A 126 1.35 -8.60 -0.45
N ARG A 127 0.27 -9.24 -0.92
CA ARG A 127 -0.12 -9.17 -2.33
C ARG A 127 -0.78 -7.83 -2.70
N GLY A 128 -1.33 -7.12 -1.71
CA GLY A 128 -2.00 -5.83 -1.91
C GLY A 128 -1.34 -4.68 -1.16
N ALA A 129 -0.24 -4.95 -0.45
CA ALA A 129 0.52 -3.94 0.28
C ALA A 129 2.01 -4.28 0.21
N ARG A 130 2.85 -3.33 -0.18
CA ARG A 130 4.30 -3.54 -0.32
C ARG A 130 5.09 -2.35 0.19
N VAL A 131 6.29 -2.62 0.68
CA VAL A 131 7.24 -1.61 1.13
C VAL A 131 8.28 -1.39 0.06
N ILE A 132 8.58 -0.14 -0.22
CA ILE A 132 9.62 0.29 -1.16
C ILE A 132 10.67 1.08 -0.37
N ALA A 133 11.87 0.54 -0.33
CA ALA A 133 13.06 1.20 0.22
C ALA A 133 14.12 1.23 -0.87
N LEU A 134 14.36 2.40 -1.46
CA LEU A 134 15.34 2.55 -2.52
C LEU A 134 16.71 2.93 -1.95
N GLU A 135 17.72 2.23 -2.41
CA GLU A 135 19.12 2.54 -2.13
C GLU A 135 19.58 3.79 -2.88
N LYS A 136 20.86 4.13 -2.76
CA LYS A 136 21.49 5.18 -3.59
C LYS A 136 21.19 4.96 -5.08
N PRO A 137 20.94 6.03 -5.86
CA PRO A 137 20.78 5.91 -7.31
C PRO A 137 21.98 5.20 -7.95
N SER A 138 21.71 4.30 -8.88
CA SER A 138 22.76 3.76 -9.76
C SER A 138 23.31 4.87 -10.68
N ALA A 139 24.42 4.59 -11.38
CA ALA A 139 24.95 5.51 -12.39
C ALA A 139 23.92 5.80 -13.50
N GLU A 140 23.16 4.77 -13.92
CA GLU A 140 22.08 4.92 -14.89
C GLU A 140 20.95 5.79 -14.34
N GLU A 141 20.45 5.51 -13.13
CA GLU A 141 19.38 6.28 -12.49
C GLU A 141 19.76 7.74 -12.23
N SER A 142 21.06 8.01 -12.01
CA SER A 142 21.57 9.38 -11.84
C SER A 142 21.51 10.21 -13.14
N GLY A 143 21.54 9.55 -14.31
CA GLY A 143 21.36 10.20 -15.61
C GLY A 143 19.89 10.35 -16.04
N GLN A 144 18.95 9.83 -15.27
CA GLN A 144 17.52 9.89 -15.57
C GLN A 144 16.86 11.07 -14.88
N TRP A 145 15.62 11.36 -15.28
CA TRP A 145 14.77 12.26 -14.52
C TRP A 145 14.59 11.74 -13.09
N TYR A 146 14.80 12.60 -12.11
CA TYR A 146 14.89 12.24 -10.70
C TYR A 146 13.75 11.34 -10.18
N PHE A 147 12.52 11.62 -10.59
CA PHE A 147 11.35 10.86 -10.12
C PHE A 147 11.17 9.52 -10.83
N GLN A 148 11.86 9.29 -11.96
CA GLN A 148 11.67 8.08 -12.78
C GLN A 148 11.91 6.79 -11.98
N ARG A 149 12.88 6.79 -11.07
CA ARG A 149 13.17 5.64 -10.23
C ARG A 149 12.06 5.27 -9.26
N TYR A 150 11.17 6.23 -8.90
CA TYR A 150 10.05 6.03 -7.98
C TYR A 150 8.78 5.60 -8.72
N ILE A 151 8.52 6.12 -9.90
CA ILE A 151 7.29 5.92 -10.69
C ILE A 151 7.02 4.44 -10.95
N LYS A 152 8.04 3.65 -11.25
CA LYS A 152 7.88 2.20 -11.50
C LYS A 152 7.32 1.41 -10.30
N TYR A 153 7.31 2.00 -9.12
CA TYR A 153 6.81 1.39 -7.89
C TYR A 153 5.45 1.92 -7.47
N PHE A 154 4.84 2.83 -8.22
CA PHE A 154 3.53 3.35 -7.88
C PHE A 154 2.47 2.24 -7.91
N PRO A 155 1.40 2.37 -7.10
CA PRO A 155 0.39 1.32 -6.96
C PRO A 155 -0.45 1.16 -8.22
N THR A 156 -0.82 -0.08 -8.53
CA THR A 156 -1.93 -0.38 -9.43
C THR A 156 -3.25 -0.39 -8.66
N ALA A 157 -4.38 -0.53 -9.38
CA ALA A 157 -5.70 -0.57 -8.76
C ALA A 157 -5.77 -1.67 -7.68
N GLY A 158 -6.19 -1.30 -6.47
CA GLY A 158 -6.31 -2.20 -5.33
C GLY A 158 -5.04 -2.39 -4.51
N GLU A 159 -4.00 -1.56 -4.73
CA GLU A 159 -2.73 -1.65 -4.03
C GLU A 159 -2.44 -0.47 -3.10
N MET A 160 -1.69 -0.77 -2.03
CA MET A 160 -1.10 0.18 -1.09
C MET A 160 0.43 0.06 -1.16
N VAL A 161 1.12 1.19 -1.30
CA VAL A 161 2.59 1.25 -1.33
C VAL A 161 3.08 2.12 -0.19
N PHE A 162 4.03 1.60 0.58
CA PHE A 162 4.67 2.28 1.70
C PHE A 162 6.13 2.58 1.34
N PHE A 163 6.45 3.86 1.15
CA PHE A 163 7.83 4.28 0.88
C PHE A 163 8.58 4.51 2.19
N ASP A 164 9.61 3.70 2.47
CA ASP A 164 10.61 4.02 3.49
C ASP A 164 11.68 4.93 2.88
N ARG A 165 11.51 6.22 3.10
CA ARG A 165 12.09 7.32 2.35
C ARG A 165 11.56 7.40 0.91
N SER A 166 11.48 8.59 0.38
CA SER A 166 10.90 8.87 -0.92
C SER A 166 11.74 9.86 -1.72
N TRP A 167 11.13 10.48 -2.71
CA TRP A 167 11.71 11.58 -3.47
C TRP A 167 12.09 12.79 -2.59
N TYR A 168 11.53 12.91 -1.39
CA TYR A 168 11.92 13.93 -0.43
C TYR A 168 13.37 13.79 0.08
N ASN A 169 14.05 12.68 -0.20
CA ASN A 169 15.49 12.56 0.02
C ASN A 169 16.27 13.73 -0.61
N ARG A 170 15.85 14.25 -1.78
CA ARG A 170 16.47 15.38 -2.46
C ARG A 170 16.41 16.67 -1.63
N ALA A 171 15.29 16.92 -0.94
CA ALA A 171 15.13 18.07 -0.03
C ALA A 171 15.73 17.83 1.36
N GLY A 172 15.93 16.59 1.76
CA GLY A 172 16.45 16.17 3.06
C GLY A 172 17.92 15.77 3.00
N VAL A 173 18.16 14.47 3.08
CA VAL A 173 19.50 13.89 3.24
C VAL A 173 20.44 14.25 2.10
N GLU A 174 19.99 14.26 0.85
CA GLU A 174 20.86 14.59 -0.30
C GLU A 174 21.34 16.03 -0.25
N ARG A 175 20.47 16.96 0.15
CA ARG A 175 20.81 18.38 0.33
C ARG A 175 21.79 18.57 1.47
N VAL A 176 21.54 17.97 2.63
CA VAL A 176 22.35 18.13 3.84
C VAL A 176 23.73 17.53 3.67
N MET A 177 23.81 16.36 3.02
CA MET A 177 25.08 15.64 2.81
C MET A 177 25.85 16.08 1.56
N GLY A 178 25.31 17.04 0.79
CA GLY A 178 25.94 17.51 -0.43
C GLY A 178 25.92 16.50 -1.58
N PHE A 179 24.95 15.59 -1.60
CA PHE A 179 24.81 14.57 -2.65
C PHE A 179 24.05 15.08 -3.87
N CYS A 180 23.41 16.25 -3.79
CA CYS A 180 22.78 16.92 -4.92
C CYS A 180 23.33 18.33 -5.10
N GLN A 181 23.36 18.77 -6.36
CA GLN A 181 23.78 20.12 -6.69
C GLN A 181 22.68 21.15 -6.37
N PRO A 182 23.03 22.44 -6.12
CA PRO A 182 22.03 23.46 -5.82
C PRO A 182 20.90 23.59 -6.88
N HIS A 183 21.25 23.45 -8.16
CA HIS A 183 20.27 23.53 -9.24
C HIS A 183 19.31 22.32 -9.24
N GLU A 184 19.78 21.12 -8.92
CA GLU A 184 18.95 19.91 -8.81
C GLU A 184 17.95 20.03 -7.66
N TYR A 185 18.38 20.59 -6.52
CA TYR A 185 17.49 20.90 -5.40
C TYR A 185 16.38 21.88 -5.81
N LEU A 186 16.75 22.98 -6.47
CA LEU A 186 15.77 23.98 -6.93
C LEU A 186 14.78 23.38 -7.96
N GLN A 187 15.28 22.53 -8.85
CA GLN A 187 14.45 21.80 -9.81
C GLN A 187 13.47 20.87 -9.08
N PHE A 188 13.95 20.12 -8.12
CA PHE A 188 13.11 19.27 -7.28
C PHE A 188 11.99 20.05 -6.59
N MET A 189 12.31 21.19 -5.95
CA MET A 189 11.32 22.02 -5.25
C MET A 189 10.18 22.54 -6.16
N ARG A 190 10.44 22.69 -7.46
CA ARG A 190 9.42 23.04 -8.45
C ARG A 190 8.62 21.82 -8.90
N GLN A 191 9.29 20.71 -9.17
CA GLN A 191 8.69 19.52 -9.78
C GLN A 191 7.94 18.63 -8.78
N ALA A 192 8.34 18.58 -7.51
CA ALA A 192 7.69 17.70 -6.53
C ALA A 192 6.19 18.03 -6.35
N PRO A 193 5.78 19.30 -6.15
CA PRO A 193 4.35 19.64 -6.08
C PRO A 193 3.58 19.34 -7.38
N GLU A 194 4.24 19.43 -8.53
CA GLU A 194 3.62 19.11 -9.82
C GLU A 194 3.36 17.61 -9.95
N LEU A 195 4.37 16.79 -9.61
CA LEU A 195 4.23 15.34 -9.58
C LEU A 195 3.08 14.92 -8.65
N GLU A 196 3.08 15.42 -7.41
CA GLU A 196 2.07 15.07 -6.41
C GLU A 196 0.66 15.47 -6.86
N ARG A 197 0.52 16.65 -7.47
CA ARG A 197 -0.74 17.07 -8.05
C ARG A 197 -1.21 16.13 -9.17
N MET A 198 -0.29 15.67 -10.03
CA MET A 198 -0.61 14.67 -11.06
C MET A 198 -1.07 13.34 -10.45
N LEU A 199 -0.40 12.88 -9.37
CA LEU A 199 -0.79 11.66 -8.67
C LEU A 199 -2.20 11.77 -8.08
N VAL A 200 -2.49 12.86 -7.36
CA VAL A 200 -3.81 13.12 -6.79
C VAL A 200 -4.88 13.24 -7.87
N ASN A 201 -4.61 13.98 -8.94
CA ASN A 201 -5.53 14.12 -10.07
C ASN A 201 -5.78 12.79 -10.80
N SER A 202 -4.84 11.86 -10.75
CA SER A 202 -5.02 10.50 -11.29
C SER A 202 -5.82 9.58 -10.36
N GLY A 203 -6.23 10.06 -9.16
CA GLY A 203 -6.98 9.30 -8.16
C GLY A 203 -6.09 8.45 -7.24
N ILE A 204 -4.82 8.79 -7.06
CA ILE A 204 -3.95 8.21 -6.03
C ILE A 204 -4.12 9.02 -4.74
N ILE A 205 -4.31 8.33 -3.64
CA ILE A 205 -4.44 8.87 -2.29
C ILE A 205 -3.08 8.83 -1.60
#